data_59a0567123e2562d3e4481bcaf3dc200
#
_entry.id   59a0567123e2562d3e4481bcaf3dc200
#
_cell.length_a   1.000
_cell.length_b   1.000
_cell.length_c   1.000
_cell.angle_alpha   90.00
_cell.angle_beta   90.00
_cell.angle_gamma   90.00
#
_symmetry.space_group_name_H-M   'P 1'
#
loop_
_entity.id
_entity.type
_entity.pdbx_description
1 polymer ?
#
loop_
_entity_poly.entity_id
_entity_poly.type
_entity_poly.pdbx_seq_one_letter_code
_entity_poly.pdbx_strand_id
1 'polypeptide(L)'
;MQPKTANAPMLTLYNEGRQTFIDLVPDGGARLDALFHTVPALAELAVGVVYGHLHARPGLDPRLREAVSFAAIVASGMVGPPLSVHFKTGMAAGLAPGEITEVLLQASAFAGFPRAVSAADQLNHLFEDAGLTSPPPPTPREVALQFCDQVRAGHPPIPVSTALKRQLRQADTLTLQACSAQTVIIECFQADEVTPQAILHLMVQGDQATRVTLFAPR
;
A
#
# COMPACT_ATOMS: atom_id res chain seq x y z
N MET A 1 -1.91 -53.33 -4.76
CA MET A 1 -2.86 -52.22 -4.75
C MET A 1 -2.26 -51.14 -5.63
N GLN A 2 -2.76 -50.96 -6.85
CA GLN A 2 -2.23 -49.93 -7.75
C GLN A 2 -2.53 -48.56 -7.12
N PRO A 3 -1.58 -47.60 -7.12
CA PRO A 3 -1.87 -46.26 -6.67
C PRO A 3 -2.99 -45.71 -7.55
N LYS A 4 -4.08 -45.21 -6.90
CA LYS A 4 -5.09 -44.44 -7.61
C LYS A 4 -4.36 -43.28 -8.29
N THR A 5 -4.39 -43.24 -9.61
CA THR A 5 -3.90 -42.12 -10.40
C THR A 5 -4.49 -40.83 -9.80
N ALA A 6 -3.60 -39.87 -9.50
CA ALA A 6 -4.01 -38.55 -9.06
C ALA A 6 -5.15 -38.06 -9.96
N ASN A 7 -6.17 -37.43 -9.35
CA ASN A 7 -7.34 -36.98 -10.08
C ASN A 7 -6.89 -36.06 -11.22
N ALA A 8 -7.00 -36.52 -12.47
CA ALA A 8 -6.46 -35.84 -13.65
C ALA A 8 -6.80 -34.34 -13.73
N PRO A 9 -8.02 -33.86 -13.33
CA PRO A 9 -8.33 -32.46 -13.25
C PRO A 9 -7.46 -31.67 -12.25
N MET A 10 -7.13 -32.23 -11.08
CA MET A 10 -6.29 -31.55 -10.09
C MET A 10 -4.85 -31.43 -10.55
N LEU A 11 -4.32 -32.43 -11.20
CA LEU A 11 -2.96 -32.41 -11.77
C LEU A 11 -2.87 -31.34 -12.89
N THR A 12 -3.90 -31.21 -13.71
CA THR A 12 -3.99 -30.17 -14.74
C THR A 12 -3.98 -28.79 -14.09
N LEU A 13 -4.84 -28.55 -13.12
CA LEU A 13 -4.88 -27.28 -12.37
C LEU A 13 -3.54 -26.97 -11.68
N TYR A 14 -2.89 -27.97 -11.10
CA TYR A 14 -1.57 -27.80 -10.51
C TYR A 14 -0.52 -27.39 -11.54
N ASN A 15 -0.47 -28.04 -12.70
CA ASN A 15 0.50 -27.71 -13.74
C ASN A 15 0.28 -26.30 -14.29
N GLU A 16 -0.97 -25.92 -14.54
CA GLU A 16 -1.33 -24.57 -14.95
C GLU A 16 -1.00 -23.53 -13.86
N GLY A 17 -1.33 -23.84 -12.60
CA GLY A 17 -1.03 -22.97 -11.46
C GLY A 17 0.46 -22.82 -11.21
N ARG A 18 1.23 -23.89 -11.38
CA ARG A 18 2.69 -23.86 -11.27
C ARG A 18 3.31 -22.98 -12.35
N GLN A 19 2.80 -23.04 -13.58
CA GLN A 19 3.24 -22.17 -14.65
C GLN A 19 2.89 -20.71 -14.35
N THR A 20 1.66 -20.42 -13.97
CA THR A 20 1.22 -19.06 -13.56
C THR A 20 2.11 -18.51 -12.45
N PHE A 21 2.46 -19.33 -11.45
CA PHE A 21 3.35 -18.90 -10.37
C PHE A 21 4.77 -18.60 -10.85
N ILE A 22 5.33 -19.42 -11.75
CA ILE A 22 6.66 -19.20 -12.32
C ILE A 22 6.70 -17.96 -13.22
N ASP A 23 5.62 -17.68 -13.94
CA ASP A 23 5.50 -16.47 -14.77
C ASP A 23 5.50 -15.20 -13.90
N LEU A 24 4.91 -15.25 -12.69
CA LEU A 24 4.94 -14.18 -11.70
C LEU A 24 6.30 -14.07 -10.98
N VAL A 25 6.89 -15.22 -10.63
CA VAL A 25 8.15 -15.31 -9.88
C VAL A 25 9.09 -16.26 -10.61
N PRO A 26 9.97 -15.80 -11.51
CA PRO A 26 10.79 -16.64 -12.37
C PRO A 26 11.58 -17.75 -11.65
N ASP A 27 12.11 -17.49 -10.45
CA ASP A 27 12.81 -18.48 -9.62
C ASP A 27 11.87 -19.27 -8.68
N GLY A 28 10.56 -19.06 -8.84
CA GLY A 28 9.52 -19.60 -7.96
C GLY A 28 9.39 -21.13 -8.01
N GLY A 29 9.74 -21.76 -9.12
CA GLY A 29 9.63 -23.21 -9.26
C GLY A 29 10.43 -23.97 -8.22
N ALA A 30 11.71 -23.66 -8.07
CA ALA A 30 12.59 -24.28 -7.05
C ALA A 30 12.11 -23.99 -5.62
N ARG A 31 11.56 -22.81 -5.39
CA ARG A 31 10.99 -22.43 -4.09
C ARG A 31 9.73 -23.24 -3.76
N LEU A 32 8.83 -23.45 -4.72
CA LEU A 32 7.66 -24.31 -4.54
C LEU A 32 8.07 -25.75 -4.24
N ASP A 33 9.01 -26.29 -5.00
CA ASP A 33 9.51 -27.65 -4.83
C ASP A 33 10.13 -27.83 -3.43
N ALA A 34 10.91 -26.87 -2.96
CA ALA A 34 11.49 -26.88 -1.61
C ALA A 34 10.43 -26.74 -0.51
N LEU A 35 9.46 -25.83 -0.67
CA LEU A 35 8.42 -25.56 0.32
C LEU A 35 7.51 -26.78 0.54
N PHE A 36 7.18 -27.49 -0.52
CA PHE A 36 6.27 -28.62 -0.50
C PHE A 36 6.97 -29.99 -0.55
N HIS A 37 8.30 -30.03 -0.37
CA HIS A 37 9.08 -31.28 -0.47
C HIS A 37 8.53 -32.41 0.40
N THR A 38 8.15 -32.11 1.63
CA THR A 38 7.65 -33.11 2.60
C THR A 38 6.19 -33.52 2.33
N VAL A 39 5.40 -32.64 1.74
CA VAL A 39 3.96 -32.87 1.50
C VAL A 39 3.58 -32.41 0.08
N PRO A 40 3.99 -33.13 -0.97
CA PRO A 40 3.73 -32.73 -2.37
C PRO A 40 2.24 -32.57 -2.71
N ALA A 41 1.38 -33.39 -2.11
CA ALA A 41 -0.08 -33.27 -2.30
C ALA A 41 -0.66 -31.93 -1.82
N LEU A 42 0.00 -31.27 -0.87
CA LEU A 42 -0.40 -29.91 -0.46
C LEU A 42 -0.08 -28.88 -1.54
N ALA A 43 1.00 -29.08 -2.32
CA ALA A 43 1.31 -28.24 -3.48
C ALA A 43 0.21 -28.37 -4.54
N GLU A 44 -0.24 -29.59 -4.85
CA GLU A 44 -1.30 -29.85 -5.83
C GLU A 44 -2.57 -29.07 -5.44
N LEU A 45 -2.94 -29.06 -4.16
CA LEU A 45 -4.10 -28.33 -3.67
C LEU A 45 -3.86 -26.81 -3.65
N ALA A 46 -2.82 -26.35 -2.97
CA ALA A 46 -2.58 -24.92 -2.75
C ALA A 46 -2.29 -24.19 -4.08
N VAL A 47 -1.35 -24.71 -4.87
CA VAL A 47 -0.96 -24.09 -6.13
C VAL A 47 -2.04 -24.27 -7.20
N GLY A 48 -2.61 -25.46 -7.29
CA GLY A 48 -3.67 -25.76 -8.27
C GLY A 48 -4.93 -24.92 -8.02
N VAL A 49 -5.36 -24.76 -6.78
CA VAL A 49 -6.54 -23.94 -6.46
C VAL A 49 -6.22 -22.45 -6.59
N VAL A 50 -5.14 -21.97 -6.00
CA VAL A 50 -4.87 -20.53 -5.97
C VAL A 50 -4.46 -20.03 -7.36
N TYR A 51 -3.39 -20.57 -7.90
CA TYR A 51 -2.81 -20.07 -9.16
C TYR A 51 -3.43 -20.70 -10.41
N GLY A 52 -3.85 -21.97 -10.35
CA GLY A 52 -4.49 -22.64 -11.48
C GLY A 52 -5.95 -22.30 -11.64
N HIS A 53 -6.73 -22.28 -10.54
CA HIS A 53 -8.17 -22.01 -10.63
C HIS A 53 -8.53 -20.55 -10.35
N LEU A 54 -8.14 -20.00 -9.20
CA LEU A 54 -8.60 -18.66 -8.81
C LEU A 54 -7.98 -17.57 -9.69
N HIS A 55 -6.69 -17.66 -10.01
CA HIS A 55 -6.02 -16.68 -10.88
C HIS A 55 -6.54 -16.69 -12.32
N ALA A 56 -7.00 -17.84 -12.82
CA ALA A 56 -7.61 -17.96 -14.15
C ALA A 56 -9.02 -17.37 -14.25
N ARG A 57 -9.68 -17.03 -13.13
CA ARG A 57 -11.05 -16.49 -13.13
C ARG A 57 -11.07 -15.02 -13.57
N PRO A 58 -12.03 -14.61 -14.44
CA PRO A 58 -12.07 -13.25 -14.99
C PRO A 58 -12.61 -12.18 -14.03
N GLY A 59 -13.15 -12.56 -12.86
CA GLY A 59 -13.87 -11.64 -11.97
C GLY A 59 -13.03 -10.60 -11.23
N LEU A 60 -11.72 -10.85 -11.06
CA LEU A 60 -10.76 -9.92 -10.50
C LEU A 60 -9.47 -9.99 -11.31
N ASP A 61 -8.82 -8.86 -11.51
CA ASP A 61 -7.48 -8.85 -12.10
C ASP A 61 -6.42 -9.42 -11.12
N PRO A 62 -5.24 -9.83 -11.61
CA PRO A 62 -4.21 -10.45 -10.77
C PRO A 62 -3.76 -9.55 -9.61
N ARG A 63 -3.64 -8.25 -9.81
CA ARG A 63 -3.21 -7.29 -8.79
C ARG A 63 -4.21 -7.22 -7.63
N LEU A 64 -5.50 -7.13 -7.92
CA LEU A 64 -6.55 -7.15 -6.88
C LEU A 64 -6.62 -8.50 -6.17
N ARG A 65 -6.40 -9.62 -6.87
CA ARG A 65 -6.33 -10.94 -6.24
C ARG A 65 -5.23 -11.02 -5.21
N GLU A 66 -4.03 -10.57 -5.57
CA GLU A 66 -2.90 -10.58 -4.66
C GLU A 66 -3.11 -9.64 -3.47
N ALA A 67 -3.70 -8.47 -3.65
CA ALA A 67 -4.07 -7.57 -2.55
C ALA A 67 -5.03 -8.24 -1.55
N VAL A 68 -6.06 -8.93 -2.05
CA VAL A 68 -7.03 -9.66 -1.21
C VAL A 68 -6.35 -10.85 -0.51
N SER A 69 -5.51 -11.60 -1.22
CA SER A 69 -4.77 -12.73 -0.64
C SER A 69 -3.82 -12.26 0.45
N PHE A 70 -3.08 -11.18 0.22
CA PHE A 70 -2.18 -10.59 1.19
C PHE A 70 -2.94 -10.14 2.46
N ALA A 71 -4.07 -9.43 2.30
CA ALA A 71 -4.93 -9.01 3.41
C ALA A 71 -5.44 -10.21 4.22
N ALA A 72 -5.87 -11.28 3.55
CA ALA A 72 -6.36 -12.50 4.22
C ALA A 72 -5.24 -13.20 5.00
N ILE A 73 -4.00 -13.24 4.48
CA ILE A 73 -2.84 -13.80 5.16
C ILE A 73 -2.49 -12.99 6.41
N VAL A 74 -2.45 -11.66 6.31
CA VAL A 74 -2.28 -10.77 7.46
C VAL A 74 -3.36 -11.03 8.50
N ALA A 75 -4.62 -11.11 8.09
CA ALA A 75 -5.74 -11.37 8.98
C ALA A 75 -5.68 -12.75 9.65
N SER A 76 -5.10 -13.75 9.00
CA SER A 76 -4.89 -15.07 9.61
C SER A 76 -3.71 -15.12 10.58
N GLY A 77 -2.87 -14.07 10.63
CA GLY A 77 -1.68 -13.99 11.48
C GLY A 77 -0.49 -14.78 10.96
N MET A 78 -0.47 -15.16 9.70
CA MET A 78 0.65 -15.87 9.08
C MET A 78 1.74 -14.88 8.65
N VAL A 79 2.94 -15.05 9.20
CA VAL A 79 4.11 -14.18 8.88
C VAL A 79 5.25 -14.92 8.17
N GLY A 80 5.08 -16.20 7.91
CA GLY A 80 6.10 -17.05 7.27
C GLY A 80 5.98 -17.07 5.73
N PRO A 81 6.26 -18.25 5.12
CA PRO A 81 6.25 -18.43 3.67
C PRO A 81 5.01 -17.90 2.95
N PRO A 82 3.76 -18.05 3.46
CA PRO A 82 2.60 -17.48 2.78
C PRO A 82 2.69 -15.97 2.59
N LEU A 83 3.10 -15.21 3.62
CA LEU A 83 3.23 -13.76 3.51
C LEU A 83 4.31 -13.38 2.48
N SER A 84 5.48 -14.03 2.54
CA SER A 84 6.58 -13.74 1.61
C SER A 84 6.29 -14.16 0.16
N VAL A 85 5.50 -15.20 -0.04
CA VAL A 85 5.05 -15.59 -1.39
C VAL A 85 4.13 -14.51 -1.95
N HIS A 86 3.06 -14.14 -1.23
CA HIS A 86 2.09 -13.17 -1.72
C HIS A 86 2.63 -11.72 -1.75
N PHE A 87 3.66 -11.40 -1.00
CA PHE A 87 4.45 -10.19 -1.22
C PHE A 87 5.10 -10.19 -2.61
N LYS A 88 5.80 -11.26 -2.97
CA LYS A 88 6.50 -11.37 -4.27
C LYS A 88 5.55 -11.42 -5.45
N THR A 89 4.51 -12.24 -5.36
CA THR A 89 3.51 -12.34 -6.43
C THR A 89 2.68 -11.07 -6.57
N GLY A 90 2.40 -10.37 -5.46
CA GLY A 90 1.74 -9.06 -5.46
C GLY A 90 2.56 -7.99 -6.17
N MET A 91 3.86 -7.90 -5.87
CA MET A 91 4.77 -7.00 -6.58
C MET A 91 4.85 -7.34 -8.07
N ALA A 92 4.96 -8.62 -8.42
CA ALA A 92 4.99 -9.08 -9.81
C ALA A 92 3.67 -8.80 -10.55
N ALA A 93 2.53 -8.87 -9.85
CA ALA A 93 1.22 -8.52 -10.37
C ALA A 93 0.97 -7.01 -10.47
N GLY A 94 1.92 -6.17 -10.04
CA GLY A 94 1.88 -4.71 -10.17
C GLY A 94 1.42 -3.95 -8.93
N LEU A 95 1.39 -4.57 -7.74
CA LEU A 95 1.23 -3.82 -6.50
C LEU A 95 2.50 -3.01 -6.21
N ALA A 96 2.35 -1.72 -6.01
CA ALA A 96 3.44 -0.88 -5.56
C ALA A 96 3.76 -1.14 -4.06
N PRO A 97 5.01 -0.92 -3.60
CA PRO A 97 5.37 -1.03 -2.19
C PRO A 97 4.42 -0.28 -1.23
N GLY A 98 4.06 0.96 -1.58
CA GLY A 98 3.11 1.75 -0.80
C GLY A 98 1.71 1.15 -0.74
N GLU A 99 1.25 0.48 -1.79
CA GLU A 99 -0.05 -0.19 -1.79
C GLU A 99 -0.07 -1.44 -0.89
N ILE A 100 1.04 -2.17 -0.82
CA ILE A 100 1.19 -3.31 0.10
C ILE A 100 1.10 -2.83 1.55
N THR A 101 1.73 -1.70 1.88
CA THR A 101 1.63 -1.09 3.22
C THR A 101 0.22 -0.60 3.54
N GLU A 102 -0.49 -0.03 2.57
CA GLU A 102 -1.90 0.38 2.73
C GLU A 102 -2.83 -0.82 2.92
N VAL A 103 -2.61 -1.92 2.19
CA VAL A 103 -3.37 -3.16 2.39
C VAL A 103 -3.15 -3.72 3.81
N LEU A 104 -1.90 -3.69 4.32
CA LEU A 104 -1.59 -4.07 5.69
C LEU A 104 -2.32 -3.16 6.70
N LEU A 105 -2.26 -1.85 6.50
CA LEU A 105 -2.93 -0.87 7.36
C LEU A 105 -4.44 -1.10 7.37
N GLN A 106 -5.06 -1.26 6.21
CA GLN A 106 -6.49 -1.56 6.09
C GLN A 106 -6.86 -2.88 6.79
N ALA A 107 -6.06 -3.94 6.59
CA ALA A 107 -6.29 -5.23 7.21
C ALA A 107 -6.21 -5.15 8.74
N SER A 108 -5.38 -4.26 9.31
CA SER A 108 -5.17 -4.14 10.77
C SER A 108 -6.46 -3.84 11.54
N ALA A 109 -7.38 -3.08 10.93
CA ALA A 109 -8.68 -2.73 11.53
C ALA A 109 -9.58 -3.96 11.76
N PHE A 110 -9.40 -5.02 10.98
CA PHE A 110 -10.21 -6.25 11.03
C PHE A 110 -9.46 -7.43 11.63
N ALA A 111 -8.12 -7.48 11.44
CA ALA A 111 -7.25 -8.54 11.92
C ALA A 111 -6.80 -8.36 13.37
N GLY A 112 -6.83 -7.12 13.86
CA GLY A 112 -6.28 -6.70 15.14
C GLY A 112 -4.80 -6.34 15.06
N PHE A 113 -4.40 -5.31 15.81
CA PHE A 113 -3.05 -4.74 15.78
C PHE A 113 -1.90 -5.73 16.05
N PRO A 114 -1.99 -6.72 16.97
CA PRO A 114 -0.87 -7.64 17.19
C PRO A 114 -0.47 -8.41 15.93
N ARG A 115 -1.44 -8.86 15.13
CA ARG A 115 -1.17 -9.56 13.86
C ARG A 115 -0.57 -8.62 12.81
N ALA A 116 -1.10 -7.42 12.72
CA ALA A 116 -0.61 -6.40 11.80
C ALA A 116 0.84 -5.98 12.14
N VAL A 117 1.17 -5.83 13.43
CA VAL A 117 2.54 -5.51 13.88
C VAL A 117 3.51 -6.63 13.50
N SER A 118 3.15 -7.90 13.73
CA SER A 118 3.99 -9.04 13.31
C SER A 118 4.17 -9.11 11.80
N ALA A 119 3.11 -8.80 11.03
CA ALA A 119 3.20 -8.76 9.57
C ALA A 119 4.05 -7.57 9.08
N ALA A 120 3.97 -6.41 9.75
CA ALA A 120 4.78 -5.23 9.44
C ALA A 120 6.27 -5.48 9.68
N ASP A 121 6.62 -6.15 10.78
CA ASP A 121 7.99 -6.55 11.07
C ASP A 121 8.57 -7.45 9.97
N GLN A 122 7.83 -8.49 9.59
CA GLN A 122 8.22 -9.35 8.48
C GLN A 122 8.28 -8.61 7.13
N LEU A 123 7.37 -7.66 6.91
CA LEU A 123 7.34 -6.88 5.68
C LEU A 123 8.57 -5.98 5.54
N ASN A 124 9.09 -5.41 6.64
CA ASN A 124 10.34 -4.65 6.63
C ASN A 124 11.49 -5.49 6.06
N HIS A 125 11.65 -6.72 6.54
CA HIS A 125 12.69 -7.64 6.03
C HIS A 125 12.47 -7.97 4.54
N LEU A 126 11.22 -8.17 4.12
CA LEU A 126 10.92 -8.45 2.71
C LEU A 126 11.25 -7.28 1.79
N PHE A 127 11.02 -6.05 2.25
CA PHE A 127 11.41 -4.84 1.51
C PHE A 127 12.93 -4.69 1.45
N GLU A 128 13.63 -4.92 2.56
CA GLU A 128 15.10 -4.90 2.62
C GLU A 128 15.71 -5.94 1.66
N ASP A 129 15.23 -7.19 1.71
CA ASP A 129 15.68 -8.26 0.83
C ASP A 129 15.42 -7.98 -0.66
N ALA A 130 14.37 -7.24 -0.96
CA ALA A 130 14.03 -6.81 -2.31
C ALA A 130 14.76 -5.54 -2.76
N GLY A 131 15.58 -4.92 -1.90
CA GLY A 131 16.24 -3.63 -2.17
C GLY A 131 15.24 -2.47 -2.32
N LEU A 132 14.04 -2.62 -1.74
CA LEU A 132 12.97 -1.64 -1.82
C LEU A 132 12.91 -0.86 -0.51
N THR A 133 13.02 0.45 -0.60
CA THR A 133 12.63 1.34 0.49
C THR A 133 11.20 1.81 0.21
N SER A 134 10.23 1.37 1.01
CA SER A 134 8.93 2.03 1.02
C SER A 134 9.06 3.21 1.99
N PRO A 135 9.14 4.45 1.51
CA PRO A 135 9.03 5.57 2.45
C PRO A 135 7.66 5.45 3.13
N PRO A 136 7.57 5.74 4.43
CA PRO A 136 6.27 5.84 5.07
C PRO A 136 5.41 6.82 4.29
N PRO A 137 4.09 6.59 4.20
CA PRO A 137 3.21 7.56 3.56
C PRO A 137 3.41 8.92 4.21
N PRO A 138 3.43 10.00 3.42
CA PRO A 138 3.68 11.32 3.95
C PRO A 138 2.63 11.68 5.01
N THR A 139 3.08 12.26 6.10
CA THR A 139 2.21 12.78 7.13
C THR A 139 1.34 13.92 6.57
N PRO A 140 0.15 14.18 7.13
CA PRO A 140 -0.67 15.32 6.70
C PRO A 140 0.08 16.64 6.70
N ARG A 141 1.05 16.79 7.62
CA ARG A 141 1.91 17.97 7.70
C ARG A 141 2.86 18.07 6.50
N GLU A 142 3.46 16.98 6.09
CA GLU A 142 4.34 16.94 4.91
C GLU A 142 3.56 17.20 3.62
N VAL A 143 2.35 16.65 3.47
CA VAL A 143 1.45 16.98 2.36
C VAL A 143 1.09 18.47 2.35
N ALA A 144 0.85 19.05 3.52
CA ALA A 144 0.54 20.49 3.63
C ALA A 144 1.74 21.37 3.27
N LEU A 145 2.96 21.02 3.65
CA LEU A 145 4.18 21.71 3.24
C LEU A 145 4.36 21.63 1.73
N GLN A 146 4.25 20.44 1.15
CA GLN A 146 4.35 20.25 -0.29
C GLN A 146 3.29 21.03 -1.06
N PHE A 147 2.05 21.07 -0.56
CA PHE A 147 0.98 21.91 -1.12
C PHE A 147 1.37 23.40 -1.12
N CYS A 148 1.88 23.93 -0.01
CA CYS A 148 2.30 25.31 0.08
C CYS A 148 3.42 25.64 -0.91
N ASP A 149 4.42 24.76 -1.03
CA ASP A 149 5.53 24.94 -1.95
C ASP A 149 5.08 24.90 -3.42
N GLN A 150 4.18 23.99 -3.78
CA GLN A 150 3.61 23.92 -5.12
C GLN A 150 2.79 25.17 -5.48
N VAL A 151 2.00 25.69 -4.53
CA VAL A 151 1.26 26.94 -4.73
C VAL A 151 2.20 28.14 -4.89
N ARG A 152 3.27 28.22 -4.09
CA ARG A 152 4.31 29.25 -4.19
C ARG A 152 5.05 29.18 -5.52
N ALA A 153 5.35 27.99 -5.99
CA ALA A 153 5.99 27.75 -7.28
C ALA A 153 5.07 28.01 -8.50
N GLY A 154 3.78 28.20 -8.29
CA GLY A 154 2.81 28.48 -9.34
C GLY A 154 2.10 27.25 -9.93
N HIS A 155 2.34 26.07 -9.37
CA HIS A 155 1.80 24.78 -9.81
C HIS A 155 0.91 24.13 -8.74
N PRO A 156 -0.23 24.76 -8.35
CA PRO A 156 -1.07 24.21 -7.31
C PRO A 156 -1.68 22.87 -7.74
N PRO A 157 -1.68 21.85 -6.88
CA PRO A 157 -2.21 20.53 -7.22
C PRO A 157 -3.74 20.48 -7.30
N ILE A 158 -4.39 21.47 -6.70
CA ILE A 158 -5.84 21.69 -6.74
C ILE A 158 -6.14 23.14 -7.08
N PRO A 159 -7.34 23.47 -7.55
CA PRO A 159 -7.74 24.85 -7.80
C PRO A 159 -7.65 25.71 -6.54
N VAL A 160 -6.95 26.83 -6.60
CA VAL A 160 -6.78 27.79 -5.50
C VAL A 160 -7.10 29.22 -5.93
N SER A 161 -7.69 30.02 -5.04
CA SER A 161 -8.02 31.42 -5.32
C SER A 161 -6.77 32.29 -5.45
N THR A 162 -6.89 33.40 -6.18
CA THR A 162 -5.82 34.39 -6.29
C THR A 162 -5.46 34.99 -4.91
N ALA A 163 -6.45 35.18 -4.03
CA ALA A 163 -6.22 35.64 -2.67
C ALA A 163 -5.33 34.66 -1.88
N LEU A 164 -5.61 33.33 -1.97
CA LEU A 164 -4.81 32.32 -1.31
C LEU A 164 -3.37 32.28 -1.84
N LYS A 165 -3.18 32.34 -3.16
CA LYS A 165 -1.83 32.40 -3.78
C LYS A 165 -1.05 33.62 -3.26
N ARG A 166 -1.72 34.77 -3.15
CA ARG A 166 -1.10 35.98 -2.64
C ARG A 166 -0.68 35.81 -1.18
N GLN A 167 -1.55 35.31 -0.31
CA GLN A 167 -1.26 35.10 1.11
C GLN A 167 -0.08 34.17 1.33
N LEU A 168 -0.06 33.02 0.64
CA LEU A 168 1.06 32.06 0.76
C LEU A 168 2.39 32.65 0.24
N ARG A 169 2.35 33.49 -0.81
CA ARG A 169 3.57 34.12 -1.34
C ARG A 169 4.10 35.24 -0.47
N GLN A 170 3.21 35.96 0.23
CA GLN A 170 3.58 37.07 1.11
C GLN A 170 3.95 36.62 2.51
N ALA A 171 3.58 35.43 2.93
CA ALA A 171 3.91 34.90 4.23
C ALA A 171 5.41 34.59 4.34
N ASP A 172 6.05 35.20 5.33
CA ASP A 172 7.46 34.91 5.66
C ASP A 172 7.59 33.64 6.45
N THR A 173 6.60 33.35 7.31
CA THR A 173 6.58 32.14 8.13
C THR A 173 5.23 31.42 8.03
N LEU A 174 5.28 30.10 7.99
CA LEU A 174 4.10 29.23 8.06
C LEU A 174 4.19 28.36 9.31
N THR A 175 3.15 28.39 10.13
CA THR A 175 2.97 27.44 11.23
C THR A 175 1.91 26.42 10.84
N LEU A 176 2.24 25.14 10.95
CA LEU A 176 1.37 24.04 10.57
C LEU A 176 0.98 23.23 11.79
N GLN A 177 -0.33 23.07 11.98
CA GLN A 177 -0.91 22.23 13.02
C GLN A 177 -1.75 21.13 12.36
N ALA A 178 -1.32 19.88 12.49
CA ALA A 178 -2.12 18.74 12.08
C ALA A 178 -3.22 18.51 13.12
N CYS A 179 -4.48 18.71 12.73
CA CYS A 179 -5.63 18.56 13.62
C CYS A 179 -6.19 17.14 13.60
N SER A 180 -5.95 16.40 12.51
CA SER A 180 -6.34 14.98 12.32
C SER A 180 -5.52 14.35 11.21
N ALA A 181 -5.75 13.06 10.94
CA ALA A 181 -5.15 12.37 9.80
C ALA A 181 -5.55 12.97 8.43
N GLN A 182 -6.57 13.83 8.39
CA GLN A 182 -7.11 14.40 7.15
C GLN A 182 -7.16 15.92 7.14
N THR A 183 -6.67 16.59 8.18
CA THR A 183 -6.86 18.04 8.35
C THR A 183 -5.61 18.71 8.89
N VAL A 184 -5.15 19.76 8.21
CA VAL A 184 -4.05 20.61 8.65
C VAL A 184 -4.50 22.07 8.63
N ILE A 185 -4.24 22.78 9.72
CA ILE A 185 -4.36 24.22 9.81
C ILE A 185 -3.00 24.83 9.49
N ILE A 186 -2.97 25.80 8.59
CA ILE A 186 -1.78 26.54 8.20
C ILE A 186 -2.00 28.00 8.53
N GLU A 187 -1.20 28.52 9.43
CA GLU A 187 -1.20 29.93 9.81
C GLU A 187 -0.07 30.63 9.05
N CYS A 188 -0.42 31.73 8.38
CA CYS A 188 0.49 32.58 7.60
C CYS A 188 0.85 33.84 8.37
N PHE A 189 2.13 34.06 8.64
CA PHE A 189 2.63 35.24 9.35
C PHE A 189 3.53 36.07 8.44
N GLN A 190 3.51 37.39 8.62
CA GLN A 190 4.60 38.28 8.17
C GLN A 190 5.68 38.42 9.24
N ALA A 191 6.84 38.90 8.83
CA ALA A 191 7.95 39.11 9.75
C ALA A 191 7.52 39.99 10.93
N ASP A 192 7.89 39.58 12.14
CA ASP A 192 7.63 40.27 13.40
C ASP A 192 6.16 40.37 13.83
N GLU A 193 5.22 39.71 13.17
CA GLU A 193 3.81 39.67 13.57
C GLU A 193 3.50 38.45 14.47
N VAL A 194 2.76 38.70 15.54
CA VAL A 194 2.29 37.64 16.46
C VAL A 194 0.94 37.05 16.02
N THR A 195 0.20 37.82 15.20
CA THR A 195 -1.13 37.43 14.72
C THR A 195 -1.03 36.96 13.28
N PRO A 196 -1.60 35.81 12.93
CA PRO A 196 -1.56 35.34 11.55
C PRO A 196 -2.41 36.26 10.66
N GLN A 197 -1.86 36.61 9.49
CA GLN A 197 -2.58 37.40 8.48
C GLN A 197 -3.61 36.59 7.72
N ALA A 198 -3.42 35.29 7.66
CA ALA A 198 -4.34 34.34 7.05
C ALA A 198 -4.22 32.97 7.72
N ILE A 199 -5.34 32.27 7.76
CA ILE A 199 -5.43 30.91 8.22
C ILE A 199 -5.98 30.04 7.06
N LEU A 200 -5.30 28.97 6.73
CA LEU A 200 -5.77 28.02 5.75
C LEU A 200 -6.20 26.73 6.45
N HIS A 201 -7.35 26.22 6.06
CA HIS A 201 -7.80 24.89 6.42
C HIS A 201 -7.60 23.99 5.22
N LEU A 202 -6.65 23.07 5.30
CA LEU A 202 -6.31 22.11 4.27
C LEU A 202 -6.86 20.73 4.62
N MET A 203 -7.61 20.14 3.70
CA MET A 203 -8.00 18.74 3.77
C MET A 203 -7.03 17.90 2.95
N VAL A 204 -6.60 16.79 3.53
CA VAL A 204 -5.64 15.84 2.97
C VAL A 204 -6.27 14.46 2.89
N GLN A 205 -6.00 13.74 1.81
CA GLN A 205 -6.36 12.35 1.66
C GLN A 205 -5.18 11.58 1.06
N GLY A 206 -4.62 10.65 1.84
CA GLY A 206 -3.37 9.98 1.47
C GLY A 206 -2.24 11.00 1.30
N ASP A 207 -1.61 10.99 0.14
CA ASP A 207 -0.50 11.88 -0.25
C ASP A 207 -0.94 13.17 -0.95
N GLN A 208 -2.24 13.47 -0.97
CA GLN A 208 -2.79 14.59 -1.75
C GLN A 208 -3.59 15.58 -0.90
N ALA A 209 -3.41 16.87 -1.22
CA ALA A 209 -4.32 17.92 -0.81
C ALA A 209 -5.59 17.84 -1.66
N THR A 210 -6.76 17.77 -1.02
CA THR A 210 -8.04 17.60 -1.71
C THR A 210 -8.92 18.86 -1.68
N ARG A 211 -8.77 19.68 -0.66
CA ARG A 211 -9.52 20.94 -0.49
C ARG A 211 -8.75 21.92 0.37
N VAL A 212 -8.84 23.19 0.03
CA VAL A 212 -8.30 24.28 0.86
C VAL A 212 -9.33 25.40 1.02
N THR A 213 -9.45 25.91 2.22
CA THR A 213 -10.30 27.07 2.55
C THR A 213 -9.44 28.15 3.20
N LEU A 214 -9.55 29.36 2.71
CA LEU A 214 -8.86 30.54 3.26
C LEU A 214 -9.78 31.27 4.22
N PHE A 215 -9.30 31.53 5.42
CA PHE A 215 -9.88 32.43 6.41
C PHE A 215 -8.95 33.65 6.58
N ALA A 216 -9.38 34.80 6.18
CA ALA A 216 -8.68 36.05 6.50
C ALA A 216 -9.23 36.58 7.84
N PRO A 217 -8.38 37.01 8.78
CA PRO A 217 -8.86 37.76 9.93
C PRO A 217 -9.58 39.02 9.44
N ARG A 218 -10.68 39.37 10.10
CA ARG A 218 -11.43 40.62 9.82
C ARG A 218 -10.70 41.83 10.34
#